data_ec695058065b4d4c4598e8362c6c64d4
#
_entry.id   ec695058065b4d4c4598e8362c6c64d4
#
_cell.length_a   1.000
_cell.length_b   1.000
_cell.length_c   1.000
_cell.angle_alpha   90.00
_cell.angle_beta   90.00
_cell.angle_gamma   90.00
#
_symmetry.space_group_name_H-M   'P 1'
#
loop_
_entity.id
_entity.type
_entity.pdbx_description
1 polymer ?
#
loop_
_entity_poly.entity_id
_entity_poly.type
_entity_poly.pdbx_seq_one_letter_code
_entity_poly.pdbx_strand_id
1 'polypeptide(L)'
;MSIIRTSALTTPIRIPLTTGVFIKLAGIDIGSRSIEFVLFDGETRTVLEHFQAETSINLSSQLSLIKEQYIWDHLISTGYGRQLAQKVLGGDVITEIKAYTTAAHHFHPAIETVIDLGGQDTKALSINRSSGQLRKFEMNDKCSAGTGKFFEMMAGSLGLSLEELVMEALRGEKSIEINSTCTVFAESEVISLLTSGIALADIARAIHEALLTKLVSLLSRVMRSDTREILFVGGGAKNRALVQLLAEALNRQVTVPEHPDFYGAYGAAIHAMHSTRQESI
;
A
#
# COMPACT_ATOMS: atom_id res chain seq x y z
N MET A 1 -22.18 5.31 10.60
CA MET A 1 -20.72 5.19 10.48
C MET A 1 -20.44 3.71 10.38
N SER A 2 -20.27 3.19 9.17
CA SER A 2 -20.18 1.76 8.91
C SER A 2 -18.70 1.38 8.94
N ILE A 3 -18.27 0.66 9.97
CA ILE A 3 -17.00 -0.07 9.95
C ILE A 3 -17.26 -1.26 9.03
N ILE A 4 -16.77 -1.20 7.80
CA ILE A 4 -16.87 -2.32 6.88
C ILE A 4 -15.96 -3.41 7.42
N ARG A 5 -16.54 -4.37 8.14
CA ARG A 5 -15.90 -5.66 8.36
C ARG A 5 -15.88 -6.36 7.02
N THR A 6 -14.71 -6.42 6.38
CA THR A 6 -14.49 -7.38 5.31
C THR A 6 -14.46 -8.78 5.92
N SER A 7 -15.65 -9.32 6.15
CA SER A 7 -15.85 -10.74 6.43
C SER A 7 -15.79 -11.48 5.09
N ALA A 8 -14.60 -11.81 4.68
CA ALA A 8 -14.37 -12.89 3.73
C ALA A 8 -13.56 -13.95 4.45
N LEU A 9 -14.30 -14.87 5.07
CA LEU A 9 -13.99 -16.29 5.21
C LEU A 9 -12.55 -16.65 5.65
N THR A 10 -12.25 -16.48 6.92
CA THR A 10 -11.57 -17.53 7.64
C THR A 10 -12.32 -17.72 8.95
N THR A 11 -12.89 -18.91 9.11
CA THR A 11 -13.42 -19.41 10.37
C THR A 11 -12.40 -19.09 11.46
N PRO A 12 -12.78 -18.46 12.59
CA PRO A 12 -11.84 -18.22 13.65
C PRO A 12 -11.29 -19.59 14.08
N ILE A 13 -10.02 -19.84 13.82
CA ILE A 13 -9.31 -20.96 14.39
C ILE A 13 -9.33 -20.68 15.90
N ARG A 14 -10.20 -21.37 16.63
CA ARG A 14 -10.14 -21.40 18.09
C ARG A 14 -8.85 -22.11 18.47
N ILE A 15 -7.80 -21.30 18.68
CA ILE A 15 -6.58 -21.79 19.30
C ILE A 15 -6.94 -22.10 20.75
N PRO A 16 -6.61 -23.30 21.27
CA PRO A 16 -6.85 -23.62 22.67
C PRO A 16 -6.11 -22.61 23.55
N LEU A 17 -6.77 -22.10 24.57
CA LEU A 17 -6.20 -21.24 25.60
C LEU A 17 -5.02 -21.98 26.26
N THR A 18 -3.84 -21.81 25.71
CA THR A 18 -2.60 -22.09 26.43
C THR A 18 -2.36 -20.93 27.39
N THR A 19 -2.12 -21.19 28.63
CA THR A 19 -1.87 -20.23 29.70
C THR A 19 -0.47 -19.62 29.57
N GLY A 20 -0.23 -18.89 28.46
CA GLY A 20 0.96 -18.08 28.23
C GLY A 20 0.59 -16.60 28.31
N VAL A 21 1.45 -15.75 28.78
CA VAL A 21 1.31 -14.30 28.71
C VAL A 21 1.58 -13.92 27.25
N PHE A 22 0.52 -13.81 26.45
CA PHE A 22 0.63 -13.41 25.03
C PHE A 22 0.93 -11.92 24.93
N ILE A 23 2.11 -11.56 24.46
CA ILE A 23 2.44 -10.17 24.16
C ILE A 23 1.74 -9.78 22.85
N LYS A 24 0.81 -8.84 22.93
CA LYS A 24 0.07 -8.30 21.79
C LYS A 24 0.80 -7.10 21.21
N LEU A 25 1.27 -7.23 19.98
CA LEU A 25 2.01 -6.21 19.27
C LEU A 25 1.11 -5.60 18.20
N ALA A 26 0.85 -4.30 18.28
CA ALA A 26 0.02 -3.60 17.33
C ALA A 26 0.85 -2.74 16.38
N GLY A 27 0.45 -2.72 15.12
CA GLY A 27 0.91 -1.78 14.10
C GLY A 27 -0.25 -1.03 13.49
N ILE A 28 -0.12 0.27 13.34
CA ILE A 28 -1.13 1.09 12.68
C ILE A 28 -0.47 1.99 11.64
N ASP A 29 -1.00 1.94 10.43
CA ASP A 29 -0.65 2.86 9.34
C ASP A 29 -1.82 3.80 9.08
N ILE A 30 -1.56 5.09 9.20
CA ILE A 30 -2.59 6.12 9.02
C ILE A 30 -2.27 6.90 7.76
N GLY A 31 -2.79 6.39 6.67
CA GLY A 31 -2.70 7.02 5.36
C GLY A 31 -3.69 8.17 5.17
N SER A 32 -3.59 8.85 4.03
CA SER A 32 -4.51 9.91 3.64
C SER A 32 -5.91 9.41 3.25
N ARG A 33 -6.03 8.13 2.91
CA ARG A 33 -7.27 7.49 2.43
C ARG A 33 -7.82 6.47 3.42
N SER A 34 -6.95 5.72 4.03
CA SER A 34 -7.33 4.61 4.90
C SER A 34 -6.39 4.49 6.09
N ILE A 35 -6.91 3.82 7.11
CA ILE A 35 -6.18 3.38 8.29
C ILE A 35 -6.14 1.87 8.20
N GLU A 36 -4.95 1.30 8.27
CA GLU A 36 -4.70 -0.12 8.40
C GLU A 36 -4.19 -0.40 9.81
N PHE A 37 -4.83 -1.34 10.48
CA PHE A 37 -4.45 -1.81 11.82
C PHE A 37 -4.19 -3.31 11.79
N VAL A 38 -3.14 -3.73 12.47
CA VAL A 38 -2.77 -5.13 12.60
C VAL A 38 -2.40 -5.42 14.06
N LEU A 39 -2.91 -6.52 14.58
CA LEU A 39 -2.56 -7.06 15.88
C LEU A 39 -1.84 -8.41 15.70
N PHE A 40 -0.63 -8.51 16.22
CA PHE A 40 0.20 -9.71 16.19
C PHE A 40 0.31 -10.35 17.57
N ASP A 41 0.40 -11.64 17.59
CA ASP A 41 0.94 -12.39 18.70
C ASP A 41 2.48 -12.35 18.66
N GLY A 42 3.10 -11.78 19.69
CA GLY A 42 4.55 -11.62 19.78
C GLY A 42 5.33 -12.93 19.93
N GLU A 43 4.70 -14.02 20.39
CA GLU A 43 5.31 -15.34 20.54
C GLU A 43 5.21 -16.16 19.26
N THR A 44 3.98 -16.35 18.76
CA THR A 44 3.72 -17.18 17.57
C THR A 44 4.03 -16.45 16.28
N ARG A 45 4.14 -15.12 16.30
CA ARG A 45 4.35 -14.23 15.14
C ARG A 45 3.25 -14.35 14.10
N THR A 46 2.04 -14.62 14.55
CA THR A 46 0.86 -14.73 13.69
C THR A 46 -0.02 -13.49 13.83
N VAL A 47 -0.71 -13.15 12.76
CA VAL A 47 -1.73 -12.10 12.77
C VAL A 47 -2.93 -12.60 13.56
N LEU A 48 -3.27 -11.92 14.65
CA LEU A 48 -4.46 -12.19 15.45
C LEU A 48 -5.69 -11.53 14.86
N GLU A 49 -5.52 -10.28 14.45
CA GLU A 49 -6.60 -9.47 13.87
C GLU A 49 -6.03 -8.37 12.99
N HIS A 50 -6.78 -8.01 11.96
CA HIS A 50 -6.50 -6.82 11.16
C HIS A 50 -7.81 -6.19 10.70
N PHE A 51 -7.80 -4.88 10.49
CA PHE A 51 -8.90 -4.16 9.85
C PHE A 51 -8.40 -2.98 9.05
N GLN A 52 -9.22 -2.56 8.09
CA GLN A 52 -9.05 -1.34 7.31
C GLN A 52 -10.29 -0.45 7.50
N ALA A 53 -10.08 0.84 7.61
CA ALA A 53 -11.16 1.83 7.65
C ALA A 53 -10.76 3.06 6.83
N GLU A 54 -11.74 3.77 6.26
CA GLU A 54 -11.47 5.06 5.63
C GLU A 54 -11.01 6.09 6.67
N THR A 55 -10.02 6.91 6.31
CA THR A 55 -9.53 7.99 7.18
C THR A 55 -10.60 9.07 7.31
N SER A 56 -11.08 9.27 8.54
CA SER A 56 -12.11 10.28 8.86
C SER A 56 -11.52 11.68 8.96
N ILE A 57 -12.32 12.70 8.62
CA ILE A 57 -12.00 14.10 8.90
C ILE A 57 -11.80 14.29 10.43
N ASN A 58 -12.56 13.57 11.26
CA ASN A 58 -12.35 13.53 12.71
C ASN A 58 -11.49 12.34 13.12
N LEU A 59 -10.25 12.35 12.67
CA LEU A 59 -9.29 11.27 12.92
C LEU A 59 -9.06 11.01 14.41
N SER A 60 -9.04 12.05 15.26
CA SER A 60 -8.84 11.89 16.70
C SER A 60 -9.93 11.02 17.34
N SER A 61 -11.21 11.26 17.01
CA SER A 61 -12.32 10.45 17.52
C SER A 61 -12.26 9.01 16.96
N GLN A 62 -11.88 8.85 15.70
CA GLN A 62 -11.71 7.53 15.09
C GLN A 62 -10.62 6.71 15.79
N LEU A 63 -9.49 7.33 16.13
CA LEU A 63 -8.42 6.68 16.87
C LEU A 63 -8.85 6.33 18.31
N SER A 64 -9.62 7.20 18.97
CA SER A 64 -10.16 6.89 20.31
C SER A 64 -11.04 5.65 20.30
N LEU A 65 -11.88 5.47 19.28
CA LEU A 65 -12.69 4.25 19.13
C LEU A 65 -11.84 2.99 18.93
N ILE A 66 -10.73 3.09 18.19
CA ILE A 66 -9.77 1.99 18.04
C ILE A 66 -9.18 1.62 19.41
N LYS A 67 -8.80 2.62 20.20
CA LYS A 67 -8.25 2.41 21.54
C LYS A 67 -9.24 1.75 22.52
N GLU A 68 -10.51 2.03 22.37
CA GLU A 68 -11.57 1.40 23.18
C GLU A 68 -11.86 -0.05 22.76
N GLN A 69 -11.68 -0.36 21.49
CA GLN A 69 -12.01 -1.67 20.92
C GLN A 69 -10.92 -2.70 21.05
N TYR A 70 -9.64 -2.28 21.05
CA TYR A 70 -8.49 -3.18 20.99
C TYR A 70 -7.56 -2.98 22.17
N ILE A 71 -6.94 -4.08 22.62
CA ILE A 71 -5.93 -4.10 23.68
C ILE A 71 -4.61 -4.59 23.10
N TRP A 72 -3.54 -3.84 23.34
CA TRP A 72 -2.17 -4.18 22.97
C TRP A 72 -1.19 -3.86 24.10
N ASP A 73 -0.05 -4.53 24.09
CA ASP A 73 1.05 -4.27 25.02
C ASP A 73 2.01 -3.23 24.44
N HIS A 74 2.29 -3.33 23.13
CA HIS A 74 3.11 -2.36 22.40
C HIS A 74 2.42 -1.96 21.09
N LEU A 75 2.49 -0.67 20.77
CA LEU A 75 1.95 -0.11 19.53
C LEU A 75 3.03 0.73 18.83
N ILE A 76 3.18 0.49 17.54
CA ILE A 76 3.96 1.34 16.65
C ILE A 76 3.04 1.94 15.59
N SER A 77 3.14 3.26 15.41
CA SER A 77 2.36 4.00 14.43
C SER A 77 3.24 4.48 13.26
N THR A 78 2.69 4.42 12.06
CA THR A 78 3.31 4.97 10.85
C THR A 78 2.28 5.75 10.02
N GLY A 79 2.67 6.24 8.84
CA GLY A 79 1.79 7.00 7.97
C GLY A 79 1.74 8.50 8.28
N TYR A 80 0.90 9.20 7.56
CA TYR A 80 0.67 10.65 7.72
C TYR A 80 0.18 11.00 9.12
N GLY A 81 -0.73 10.21 9.66
CA GLY A 81 -1.36 10.45 10.97
C GLY A 81 -0.57 9.95 12.17
N ARG A 82 0.64 9.40 12.01
CA ARG A 82 1.41 8.75 13.09
C ARG A 82 1.61 9.62 14.35
N GLN A 83 1.81 10.95 14.17
CA GLN A 83 2.00 11.85 15.31
C GLN A 83 0.72 12.05 16.13
N LEU A 84 -0.42 12.09 15.46
CA LEU A 84 -1.71 12.14 16.14
C LEU A 84 -2.03 10.78 16.79
N ALA A 85 -1.71 9.69 16.11
CA ALA A 85 -1.85 8.35 16.69
C ALA A 85 -1.04 8.20 17.97
N GLN A 86 0.21 8.63 17.99
CA GLN A 86 1.04 8.61 19.19
C GLN A 86 0.40 9.40 20.35
N LYS A 87 -0.19 10.55 20.07
CA LYS A 87 -0.85 11.38 21.10
C LYS A 87 -2.10 10.72 21.66
N VAL A 88 -2.90 10.05 20.84
CA VAL A 88 -4.21 9.47 21.21
C VAL A 88 -4.07 8.05 21.74
N LEU A 89 -3.32 7.22 21.02
CA LEU A 89 -3.18 5.79 21.29
C LEU A 89 -2.00 5.48 22.24
N GLY A 90 -0.99 6.36 22.27
CA GLY A 90 0.31 6.09 22.90
C GLY A 90 1.24 5.34 21.95
N GLY A 91 2.28 4.71 22.53
CA GLY A 91 3.27 3.94 21.77
C GLY A 91 4.29 4.80 21.04
N ASP A 92 5.02 4.18 20.11
CA ASP A 92 6.08 4.81 19.35
C ASP A 92 5.71 5.02 17.89
N VAL A 93 6.56 5.78 17.18
CA VAL A 93 6.36 6.08 15.76
C VAL A 93 7.58 5.71 14.94
N ILE A 94 7.34 5.22 13.73
CA ILE A 94 8.37 5.02 12.71
C ILE A 94 7.95 5.69 11.40
N THR A 95 8.92 5.85 10.50
CA THR A 95 8.61 6.33 9.14
C THR A 95 8.00 5.21 8.30
N GLU A 96 7.16 5.54 7.34
CA GLU A 96 6.60 4.59 6.38
C GLU A 96 7.70 3.79 5.67
N ILE A 97 8.79 4.46 5.26
CA ILE A 97 9.94 3.79 4.63
C ILE A 97 10.51 2.69 5.54
N LYS A 98 10.64 2.98 6.85
CA LYS A 98 11.11 1.98 7.83
C LYS A 98 10.10 0.84 7.97
N ALA A 99 8.81 1.14 8.02
CA ALA A 99 7.75 0.13 8.09
C ALA A 99 7.78 -0.78 6.85
N TYR A 100 7.75 -0.22 5.65
CA TYR A 100 7.79 -1.00 4.40
C TYR A 100 9.05 -1.85 4.27
N THR A 101 10.24 -1.33 4.60
CA THR A 101 11.48 -2.12 4.56
C THR A 101 11.45 -3.26 5.58
N THR A 102 10.89 -3.03 6.77
CA THR A 102 10.76 -4.05 7.81
C THR A 102 9.81 -5.17 7.37
N ALA A 103 8.63 -4.83 6.86
CA ALA A 103 7.66 -5.82 6.36
C ALA A 103 8.22 -6.62 5.17
N ALA A 104 8.79 -5.91 4.19
CA ALA A 104 9.34 -6.55 3.00
C ALA A 104 10.46 -7.54 3.34
N HIS A 105 11.38 -7.15 4.21
CA HIS A 105 12.48 -8.05 4.63
C HIS A 105 11.97 -9.25 5.45
N HIS A 106 10.93 -9.07 6.25
CA HIS A 106 10.36 -10.14 7.07
C HIS A 106 9.60 -11.18 6.22
N PHE A 107 8.71 -10.73 5.34
CA PHE A 107 7.85 -11.63 4.55
C PHE A 107 8.49 -12.08 3.24
N HIS A 108 9.34 -11.24 2.65
CA HIS A 108 9.97 -11.49 1.35
C HIS A 108 11.49 -11.25 1.39
N PRO A 109 12.25 -12.02 2.19
CA PRO A 109 13.68 -11.75 2.42
C PRO A 109 14.54 -11.89 1.15
N ALA A 110 14.02 -12.48 0.08
CA ALA A 110 14.70 -12.61 -1.20
C ALA A 110 14.55 -11.36 -2.09
N ILE A 111 13.55 -10.51 -1.84
CA ILE A 111 13.23 -9.36 -2.69
C ILE A 111 13.96 -8.11 -2.17
N GLU A 112 14.65 -7.41 -3.08
CA GLU A 112 15.41 -6.20 -2.77
C GLU A 112 14.77 -4.91 -3.26
N THR A 113 13.73 -5.00 -4.08
CA THR A 113 13.05 -3.83 -4.66
C THR A 113 11.58 -3.86 -4.29
N VAL A 114 11.10 -2.77 -3.71
CA VAL A 114 9.71 -2.60 -3.31
C VAL A 114 9.17 -1.35 -3.99
N ILE A 115 7.96 -1.43 -4.50
CA ILE A 115 7.17 -0.27 -4.91
C ILE A 115 5.88 -0.24 -4.12
N ASP A 116 5.61 0.89 -3.50
CA ASP A 116 4.34 1.22 -2.85
C ASP A 116 3.60 2.25 -3.68
N LEU A 117 2.38 1.93 -4.10
CA LEU A 117 1.48 2.87 -4.74
C LEU A 117 0.34 3.21 -3.79
N GLY A 118 0.53 4.31 -3.08
CA GLY A 118 -0.46 4.87 -2.16
C GLY A 118 -1.53 5.72 -2.86
N GLY A 119 -2.45 6.24 -2.06
CA GLY A 119 -3.52 7.13 -2.56
C GLY A 119 -2.99 8.48 -3.04
N GLN A 120 -2.01 9.08 -2.33
CA GLN A 120 -1.48 10.41 -2.61
C GLN A 120 0.02 10.46 -2.85
N ASP A 121 0.72 9.38 -2.63
CA ASP A 121 2.15 9.27 -2.90
C ASP A 121 2.51 7.89 -3.48
N THR A 122 3.74 7.79 -3.97
CA THR A 122 4.31 6.55 -4.48
C THR A 122 5.76 6.48 -4.08
N LYS A 123 6.17 5.34 -3.54
CA LYS A 123 7.53 5.13 -3.04
C LYS A 123 8.17 3.94 -3.73
N ALA A 124 9.38 4.09 -4.23
CA ALA A 124 10.22 3.00 -4.70
C ALA A 124 11.42 2.86 -3.76
N LEU A 125 11.66 1.65 -3.28
CA LEU A 125 12.67 1.35 -2.28
C LEU A 125 13.61 0.26 -2.80
N SER A 126 14.92 0.42 -2.52
CA SER A 126 15.90 -0.65 -2.63
C SER A 126 16.43 -0.98 -1.25
N ILE A 127 16.38 -2.26 -0.88
CA ILE A 127 16.76 -2.76 0.43
C ILE A 127 17.94 -3.73 0.34
N ASN A 128 18.70 -3.80 1.40
CA ASN A 128 19.78 -4.78 1.52
C ASN A 128 19.16 -6.14 1.91
N ARG A 129 19.35 -7.16 1.08
CA ARG A 129 18.82 -8.50 1.27
C ARG A 129 19.23 -9.15 2.60
N SER A 130 20.46 -8.93 3.05
CA SER A 130 20.96 -9.57 4.27
C SER A 130 20.55 -8.87 5.56
N SER A 131 20.38 -7.55 5.53
CA SER A 131 20.10 -6.75 6.74
C SER A 131 18.72 -6.09 6.77
N GLY A 132 17.97 -6.12 5.66
CA GLY A 132 16.71 -5.39 5.54
C GLY A 132 16.85 -3.86 5.55
N GLN A 133 18.09 -3.34 5.59
CA GLN A 133 18.32 -1.90 5.63
C GLN A 133 18.03 -1.24 4.29
N LEU A 134 17.49 -0.04 4.33
CA LEU A 134 17.29 0.80 3.17
C LEU A 134 18.64 1.11 2.51
N ARG A 135 18.75 0.87 1.19
CA ARG A 135 19.89 1.32 0.38
C ARG A 135 19.60 2.64 -0.33
N LYS A 136 18.43 2.71 -0.95
CA LYS A 136 17.99 3.87 -1.72
C LYS A 136 16.49 3.96 -1.73
N PHE A 137 15.95 5.16 -1.80
CA PHE A 137 14.52 5.37 -2.07
C PHE A 137 14.32 6.57 -2.98
N GLU A 138 13.22 6.52 -3.70
CA GLU A 138 12.67 7.62 -4.49
C GLU A 138 11.18 7.73 -4.16
N MET A 139 10.64 8.93 -4.16
CA MET A 139 9.25 9.18 -3.81
C MET A 139 8.64 10.23 -4.75
N ASN A 140 7.39 10.00 -5.10
CA ASN A 140 6.52 10.99 -5.73
C ASN A 140 5.40 11.34 -4.73
N ASP A 141 5.54 12.48 -4.08
CA ASP A 141 4.58 13.05 -3.11
C ASP A 141 4.02 14.42 -3.55
N LYS A 142 4.40 14.87 -4.74
CA LYS A 142 4.06 16.21 -5.25
C LYS A 142 3.15 16.20 -6.46
N CYS A 143 3.03 15.07 -7.14
CA CYS A 143 2.28 14.97 -8.39
C CYS A 143 1.28 13.81 -8.34
N SER A 144 0.00 14.11 -8.34
CA SER A 144 -1.08 13.12 -8.32
C SER A 144 -1.09 12.19 -9.54
N ALA A 145 -0.51 12.61 -10.68
CA ALA A 145 -0.44 11.80 -11.90
C ALA A 145 0.38 10.50 -11.74
N GLY A 146 1.15 10.35 -10.66
CA GLY A 146 1.89 9.14 -10.34
C GLY A 146 1.38 8.42 -9.08
N THR A 147 0.12 8.59 -8.69
CA THR A 147 -0.45 8.05 -7.45
C THR A 147 -1.84 7.46 -7.70
N GLY A 148 -2.39 6.77 -6.71
CA GLY A 148 -3.76 6.22 -6.78
C GLY A 148 -4.83 7.28 -7.07
N LYS A 149 -4.59 8.53 -6.66
CA LYS A 149 -5.50 9.66 -6.93
C LYS A 149 -5.71 9.90 -8.43
N PHE A 150 -4.71 9.62 -9.26
CA PHE A 150 -4.84 9.70 -10.71
C PHE A 150 -5.94 8.76 -11.23
N PHE A 151 -5.94 7.49 -10.80
CA PHE A 151 -6.97 6.54 -11.20
C PHE A 151 -8.37 6.96 -10.73
N GLU A 152 -8.49 7.48 -9.50
CA GLU A 152 -9.77 7.95 -8.99
C GLU A 152 -10.36 9.08 -9.84
N MET A 153 -9.52 10.05 -10.22
CA MET A 153 -9.95 11.16 -11.07
C MET A 153 -10.34 10.68 -12.46
N MET A 154 -9.53 9.84 -13.10
CA MET A 154 -9.82 9.30 -14.42
C MET A 154 -11.08 8.43 -14.44
N ALA A 155 -11.24 7.55 -13.45
CA ALA A 155 -12.45 6.73 -13.31
C ALA A 155 -13.70 7.63 -13.13
N GLY A 156 -13.62 8.62 -12.24
CA GLY A 156 -14.72 9.57 -12.03
C GLY A 156 -15.11 10.34 -13.29
N SER A 157 -14.13 10.81 -14.06
CA SER A 157 -14.37 11.53 -15.33
C SER A 157 -15.01 10.65 -16.42
N LEU A 158 -14.78 9.35 -16.37
CA LEU A 158 -15.38 8.36 -17.27
C LEU A 158 -16.70 7.79 -16.72
N GLY A 159 -17.12 8.16 -15.50
CA GLY A 159 -18.30 7.61 -14.84
C GLY A 159 -18.14 6.15 -14.42
N LEU A 160 -16.91 5.68 -14.19
CA LEU A 160 -16.57 4.31 -13.85
C LEU A 160 -16.16 4.22 -12.37
N SER A 161 -16.38 3.05 -11.78
CA SER A 161 -15.66 2.64 -10.57
C SER A 161 -14.20 2.29 -10.90
N LEU A 162 -13.33 2.23 -9.89
CA LEU A 162 -11.94 1.80 -10.08
C LEU A 162 -11.86 0.36 -10.64
N GLU A 163 -12.76 -0.52 -10.21
CA GLU A 163 -12.79 -1.90 -10.69
C GLU A 163 -13.19 -1.97 -12.17
N GLU A 164 -14.22 -1.22 -12.59
CA GLU A 164 -14.62 -1.12 -14.00
C GLU A 164 -13.48 -0.55 -14.85
N LEU A 165 -12.77 0.49 -14.39
CA LEU A 165 -11.62 1.05 -15.10
C LEU A 165 -10.51 -0.02 -15.30
N VAL A 166 -10.24 -0.86 -14.30
CA VAL A 166 -9.29 -1.98 -14.40
C VAL A 166 -9.78 -3.03 -15.40
N MET A 167 -11.06 -3.40 -15.36
CA MET A 167 -11.63 -4.39 -16.28
C MET A 167 -11.59 -3.90 -17.72
N GLU A 168 -11.90 -2.64 -17.98
CA GLU A 168 -11.77 -2.04 -19.30
C GLU A 168 -10.32 -2.01 -19.77
N ALA A 169 -9.38 -1.62 -18.92
CA ALA A 169 -7.95 -1.58 -19.29
C ALA A 169 -7.41 -2.97 -19.72
N LEU A 170 -7.88 -4.04 -19.07
CA LEU A 170 -7.51 -5.42 -19.44
C LEU A 170 -8.05 -5.86 -20.80
N ARG A 171 -9.09 -5.18 -21.33
CA ARG A 171 -9.68 -5.42 -22.65
C ARG A 171 -9.06 -4.57 -23.75
N GLY A 172 -8.37 -3.49 -23.38
CA GLY A 172 -7.76 -2.57 -24.34
C GLY A 172 -6.65 -3.25 -25.14
N GLU A 173 -6.68 -3.11 -26.45
CA GLU A 173 -5.71 -3.69 -27.36
C GLU A 173 -4.77 -2.67 -27.98
N LYS A 174 -5.24 -1.42 -28.12
CA LYS A 174 -4.48 -0.35 -28.77
C LYS A 174 -3.74 0.48 -27.71
N SER A 175 -2.46 0.70 -27.95
CA SER A 175 -1.68 1.69 -27.20
C SER A 175 -2.01 3.07 -27.75
N ILE A 176 -2.58 3.92 -26.89
CA ILE A 176 -2.90 5.32 -27.16
C ILE A 176 -2.10 6.13 -26.16
N GLU A 177 -1.38 7.11 -26.62
CA GLU A 177 -0.57 7.96 -25.75
C GLU A 177 -1.43 9.06 -25.14
N ILE A 178 -1.38 9.16 -23.80
CA ILE A 178 -1.82 10.34 -23.05
C ILE A 178 -0.59 11.17 -22.77
N ASN A 179 -0.47 12.31 -23.47
CA ASN A 179 0.73 13.14 -23.45
C ASN A 179 0.83 14.04 -22.22
N SER A 180 -0.31 14.28 -21.57
CA SER A 180 -0.39 15.22 -20.45
C SER A 180 0.26 14.64 -19.20
N THR A 181 1.24 15.35 -18.66
CA THR A 181 1.94 14.99 -17.43
C THR A 181 1.18 15.39 -16.17
N CYS A 182 0.25 16.33 -16.27
CA CYS A 182 -0.59 16.81 -15.18
C CYS A 182 -1.97 16.17 -15.25
N THR A 183 -2.47 15.71 -14.11
CA THR A 183 -3.77 15.04 -13.99
C THR A 183 -4.93 15.84 -14.58
N VAL A 184 -4.94 17.18 -14.39
CA VAL A 184 -5.99 18.06 -14.92
C VAL A 184 -6.01 18.09 -16.45
N PHE A 185 -4.85 18.14 -17.07
CA PHE A 185 -4.77 18.12 -18.54
C PHE A 185 -5.02 16.71 -19.09
N ALA A 186 -4.56 15.67 -18.40
CA ALA A 186 -4.85 14.29 -18.77
C ALA A 186 -6.36 13.99 -18.75
N GLU A 187 -7.11 14.56 -17.81
CA GLU A 187 -8.57 14.47 -17.77
C GLU A 187 -9.21 15.04 -19.04
N SER A 188 -8.82 16.26 -19.43
CA SER A 188 -9.33 16.88 -20.64
C SER A 188 -8.98 16.09 -21.91
N GLU A 189 -7.79 15.49 -21.96
CA GLU A 189 -7.35 14.64 -23.07
C GLU A 189 -8.17 13.33 -23.12
N VAL A 190 -8.41 12.69 -21.98
CA VAL A 190 -9.26 11.49 -21.85
C VAL A 190 -10.69 11.75 -22.37
N ILE A 191 -11.30 12.87 -21.97
CA ILE A 191 -12.63 13.26 -22.45
C ILE A 191 -12.61 13.52 -23.95
N SER A 192 -11.56 14.16 -24.49
CA SER A 192 -11.39 14.39 -25.92
C SER A 192 -11.30 13.07 -26.71
N LEU A 193 -10.54 12.10 -26.22
CA LEU A 193 -10.44 10.78 -26.82
C LEU A 193 -11.79 10.06 -26.85
N LEU A 194 -12.53 10.11 -25.74
CA LEU A 194 -13.86 9.51 -25.63
C LEU A 194 -14.85 10.13 -26.64
N THR A 195 -14.88 11.47 -26.74
CA THR A 195 -15.77 12.18 -27.65
C THR A 195 -15.37 12.02 -29.13
N SER A 196 -14.12 11.66 -29.40
CA SER A 196 -13.61 11.31 -30.72
C SER A 196 -13.94 9.87 -31.13
N GLY A 197 -14.68 9.11 -30.30
CA GLY A 197 -15.13 7.76 -30.61
C GLY A 197 -14.08 6.67 -30.38
N ILE A 198 -13.04 6.97 -29.63
CA ILE A 198 -12.06 5.95 -29.22
C ILE A 198 -12.73 4.99 -28.23
N ALA A 199 -12.44 3.71 -28.37
CA ALA A 199 -13.00 2.67 -27.50
C ALA A 199 -12.61 2.91 -26.03
N LEU A 200 -13.58 2.78 -25.11
CA LEU A 200 -13.38 2.97 -23.68
C LEU A 200 -12.25 2.07 -23.12
N ALA A 201 -12.16 0.84 -23.61
CA ALA A 201 -11.12 -0.11 -23.24
C ALA A 201 -9.71 0.40 -23.57
N ASP A 202 -9.52 0.98 -24.77
CA ASP A 202 -8.23 1.53 -25.19
C ASP A 202 -7.87 2.79 -24.39
N ILE A 203 -8.86 3.64 -24.06
CA ILE A 203 -8.68 4.79 -23.19
C ILE A 203 -8.28 4.37 -21.78
N ALA A 204 -8.98 3.37 -21.21
CA ALA A 204 -8.66 2.84 -19.89
C ALA A 204 -7.23 2.25 -19.85
N ARG A 205 -6.81 1.55 -20.88
CA ARG A 205 -5.44 1.05 -21.02
C ARG A 205 -4.43 2.21 -21.08
N ALA A 206 -4.68 3.24 -21.87
CA ALA A 206 -3.83 4.42 -21.98
C ALA A 206 -3.65 5.15 -20.63
N ILE A 207 -4.71 5.24 -19.81
CA ILE A 207 -4.66 5.77 -18.45
C ILE A 207 -3.67 4.95 -17.59
N HIS A 208 -3.71 3.62 -17.69
CA HIS A 208 -2.79 2.74 -16.96
C HIS A 208 -1.34 2.89 -17.45
N GLU A 209 -1.13 2.98 -18.76
CA GLU A 209 0.18 3.18 -19.38
C GLU A 209 0.80 4.54 -19.00
N ALA A 210 -0.02 5.59 -18.88
CA ALA A 210 0.44 6.91 -18.43
C ALA A 210 0.99 6.87 -16.99
N LEU A 211 0.29 6.20 -16.06
CA LEU A 211 0.78 6.00 -14.70
C LEU A 211 1.98 5.05 -14.67
N LEU A 212 1.95 3.96 -15.42
CA LEU A 212 3.05 3.00 -15.55
C LEU A 212 4.38 3.69 -15.88
N THR A 213 4.36 4.64 -16.81
CA THR A 213 5.55 5.42 -17.18
C THR A 213 6.20 6.11 -15.96
N LYS A 214 5.38 6.62 -15.04
CA LYS A 214 5.87 7.25 -13.79
C LYS A 214 6.46 6.20 -12.84
N LEU A 215 5.79 5.05 -12.68
CA LEU A 215 6.29 3.96 -11.83
C LEU A 215 7.62 3.41 -12.35
N VAL A 216 7.74 3.17 -13.64
CA VAL A 216 8.98 2.69 -14.28
C VAL A 216 10.11 3.70 -14.09
N SER A 217 9.82 5.00 -14.28
CA SER A 217 10.79 6.06 -14.03
C SER A 217 11.28 6.09 -12.58
N LEU A 218 10.38 5.91 -11.61
CA LEU A 218 10.72 5.88 -10.18
C LEU A 218 11.55 4.65 -9.85
N LEU A 219 11.11 3.47 -10.30
CA LEU A 219 11.80 2.21 -10.10
C LEU A 219 13.20 2.19 -10.73
N SER A 220 13.37 2.74 -11.93
CA SER A 220 14.67 2.77 -12.63
C SER A 220 15.76 3.47 -11.83
N ARG A 221 15.39 4.38 -10.93
CA ARG A 221 16.32 5.13 -10.08
C ARG A 221 16.81 4.32 -8.87
N VAL A 222 16.05 3.31 -8.43
CA VAL A 222 16.37 2.51 -7.24
C VAL A 222 16.76 1.08 -7.56
N MET A 223 16.26 0.54 -8.68
CA MET A 223 16.53 -0.83 -9.12
C MET A 223 17.99 -1.03 -9.47
N ARG A 224 18.45 -2.24 -9.24
CA ARG A 224 19.75 -2.74 -9.71
C ARG A 224 19.58 -3.48 -11.05
N SER A 225 20.64 -3.58 -11.80
CA SER A 225 20.63 -4.29 -13.09
C SER A 225 20.29 -5.79 -12.94
N ASP A 226 20.65 -6.39 -11.81
CA ASP A 226 20.42 -7.79 -11.45
C ASP A 226 19.08 -8.04 -10.71
N THR A 227 18.25 -7.01 -10.49
CA THR A 227 16.91 -7.16 -9.90
C THR A 227 16.07 -8.09 -10.78
N ARG A 228 15.54 -9.16 -10.20
CA ARG A 228 14.69 -10.15 -10.91
C ARG A 228 13.23 -10.04 -10.54
N GLU A 229 12.96 -9.61 -9.32
CA GLU A 229 11.65 -9.61 -8.72
C GLU A 229 11.41 -8.29 -7.98
N ILE A 230 10.19 -7.79 -8.05
CA ILE A 230 9.74 -6.54 -7.43
C ILE A 230 8.53 -6.87 -6.56
N LEU A 231 8.55 -6.41 -5.31
CA LEU A 231 7.41 -6.47 -4.43
C LEU A 231 6.55 -5.22 -4.65
N PHE A 232 5.31 -5.41 -5.07
CA PHE A 232 4.36 -4.33 -5.27
C PHE A 232 3.32 -4.32 -4.15
N VAL A 233 3.29 -3.23 -3.38
CA VAL A 233 2.46 -3.05 -2.19
C VAL A 233 1.66 -1.74 -2.26
N GLY A 234 0.87 -1.46 -1.22
CA GLY A 234 -0.07 -0.34 -1.20
C GLY A 234 -1.39 -0.67 -1.89
N GLY A 235 -2.37 0.22 -1.77
CA GLY A 235 -3.70 0.03 -2.35
C GLY A 235 -3.70 -0.12 -3.88
N GLY A 236 -2.74 0.54 -4.55
CA GLY A 236 -2.58 0.46 -6.00
C GLY A 236 -2.14 -0.91 -6.52
N ALA A 237 -1.53 -1.75 -5.68
CA ALA A 237 -1.16 -3.12 -6.05
C ALA A 237 -2.36 -4.05 -6.27
N LYS A 238 -3.56 -3.67 -5.83
CA LYS A 238 -4.81 -4.36 -6.13
C LYS A 238 -5.27 -4.22 -7.59
N ASN A 239 -4.66 -3.27 -8.33
CA ASN A 239 -4.95 -3.02 -9.74
C ASN A 239 -4.23 -4.04 -10.64
N ARG A 240 -4.95 -5.10 -11.05
CA ARG A 240 -4.40 -6.20 -11.84
C ARG A 240 -3.87 -5.77 -13.20
N ALA A 241 -4.51 -4.81 -13.86
CA ALA A 241 -4.04 -4.28 -15.14
C ALA A 241 -2.67 -3.60 -14.98
N LEU A 242 -2.50 -2.80 -13.94
CA LEU A 242 -1.22 -2.14 -13.65
C LEU A 242 -0.12 -3.14 -13.29
N VAL A 243 -0.44 -4.19 -12.51
CA VAL A 243 0.51 -5.27 -12.16
C VAL A 243 1.01 -5.97 -13.41
N GLN A 244 0.11 -6.33 -14.33
CA GLN A 244 0.46 -6.97 -15.59
C GLN A 244 1.33 -6.05 -16.45
N LEU A 245 0.92 -4.82 -16.67
CA LEU A 245 1.66 -3.85 -17.48
C LEU A 245 3.04 -3.56 -16.88
N LEU A 246 3.16 -3.51 -15.55
CA LEU A 246 4.44 -3.28 -14.88
C LEU A 246 5.40 -4.46 -15.09
N ALA A 247 4.89 -5.70 -14.98
CA ALA A 247 5.68 -6.90 -15.21
C ALA A 247 6.16 -6.99 -16.67
N GLU A 248 5.30 -6.68 -17.63
CA GLU A 248 5.62 -6.64 -19.07
C GLU A 248 6.67 -5.55 -19.38
N ALA A 249 6.45 -4.32 -18.92
CA ALA A 249 7.33 -3.17 -19.22
C ALA A 249 8.75 -3.36 -18.64
N LEU A 250 8.86 -3.97 -17.48
CA LEU A 250 10.15 -4.19 -16.83
C LEU A 250 10.80 -5.52 -17.24
N ASN A 251 10.05 -6.44 -17.84
CA ASN A 251 10.43 -7.84 -18.07
C ASN A 251 10.97 -8.46 -16.76
N ARG A 252 10.21 -8.32 -15.69
CA ARG A 252 10.53 -8.79 -14.34
C ARG A 252 9.29 -9.39 -13.68
N GLN A 253 9.53 -10.27 -12.72
CA GLN A 253 8.45 -10.77 -11.86
C GLN A 253 7.97 -9.63 -10.94
N VAL A 254 6.65 -9.46 -10.86
CA VAL A 254 6.00 -8.55 -9.91
C VAL A 254 5.18 -9.40 -8.94
N THR A 255 5.58 -9.39 -7.69
CA THR A 255 4.92 -10.12 -6.61
C THR A 255 4.01 -9.17 -5.85
N VAL A 256 2.73 -9.51 -5.77
CA VAL A 256 1.73 -8.79 -4.97
C VAL A 256 1.32 -9.71 -3.82
N PRO A 257 1.51 -9.29 -2.56
CA PRO A 257 1.09 -10.09 -1.41
C PRO A 257 -0.45 -10.10 -1.27
N GLU A 258 -0.98 -10.99 -0.44
CA GLU A 258 -2.42 -11.15 -0.23
C GLU A 258 -3.10 -9.85 0.27
N HIS A 259 -2.44 -9.14 1.17
CA HIS A 259 -2.91 -7.88 1.76
C HIS A 259 -1.89 -6.74 1.51
N PRO A 260 -1.77 -6.24 0.26
CA PRO A 260 -0.70 -5.32 -0.11
C PRO A 260 -0.81 -3.96 0.57
N ASP A 261 -2.00 -3.53 0.94
CA ASP A 261 -2.32 -2.28 1.63
C ASP A 261 -1.93 -2.29 3.12
N PHE A 262 -1.76 -3.47 3.73
CA PHE A 262 -1.40 -3.58 5.14
C PHE A 262 0.11 -3.53 5.42
N TYR A 263 0.96 -3.37 4.40
CA TYR A 263 2.41 -3.50 4.58
C TYR A 263 3.02 -2.46 5.53
N GLY A 264 2.46 -1.26 5.57
CA GLY A 264 2.86 -0.25 6.57
C GLY A 264 2.53 -0.69 8.00
N ALA A 265 1.31 -1.15 8.22
CA ALA A 265 0.87 -1.64 9.53
C ALA A 265 1.61 -2.92 9.96
N TYR A 266 1.82 -3.88 9.03
CA TYR A 266 2.64 -5.07 9.30
C TYR A 266 4.06 -4.70 9.72
N GLY A 267 4.71 -3.80 8.97
CA GLY A 267 6.06 -3.36 9.27
C GLY A 267 6.17 -2.66 10.62
N ALA A 268 5.16 -1.88 11.00
CA ALA A 268 5.07 -1.25 12.30
C ALA A 268 4.96 -2.32 13.43
N ALA A 269 4.06 -3.28 13.30
CA ALA A 269 3.89 -4.36 14.28
C ALA A 269 5.16 -5.24 14.43
N ILE A 270 5.79 -5.59 13.30
CA ILE A 270 7.05 -6.35 13.30
C ILE A 270 8.18 -5.53 13.95
N HIS A 271 8.19 -4.21 13.75
CA HIS A 271 9.17 -3.34 14.41
C HIS A 271 8.98 -3.35 15.94
N ALA A 272 7.75 -3.32 16.44
CA ALA A 272 7.46 -3.48 17.87
C ALA A 272 8.07 -4.78 18.43
N MET A 273 7.97 -5.87 17.69
CA MET A 273 8.56 -7.16 18.07
C MET A 273 10.09 -7.12 18.21
N HIS A 274 10.77 -6.32 17.39
CA HIS A 274 12.23 -6.19 17.47
C HIS A 274 12.66 -5.31 18.64
N SER A 275 11.90 -4.26 18.96
CA SER A 275 12.19 -3.32 20.05
C SER A 275 12.04 -3.99 21.42
N THR A 276 10.98 -4.78 21.64
CA THR A 276 10.75 -5.50 22.91
C THR A 276 11.84 -6.52 23.24
N ARG A 277 12.50 -7.09 22.24
CA ARG A 277 13.62 -8.03 22.46
C ARG A 277 14.91 -7.35 22.89
N GLN A 278 15.13 -6.09 22.50
CA GLN A 278 16.31 -5.33 22.90
C GLN A 278 16.23 -4.85 24.35
N GLU A 279 15.03 -4.66 24.89
CA GLU A 279 14.81 -4.27 26.29
C GLU A 279 14.90 -5.47 27.28
N SER A 280 14.91 -6.70 26.75
CA SER A 280 14.93 -7.95 27.56
C SER A 280 16.34 -8.55 27.70
N ILE A 281 17.39 -7.87 27.20
CA ILE A 281 18.82 -8.25 27.30
C ILE A 281 19.55 -7.20 28.14
#